data_95e4f0b7d2bc9153be2087b18733520e
#
_entry.id   95e4f0b7d2bc9153be2087b18733520e
#
_cell.length_a   1.000
_cell.length_b   1.000
_cell.length_c   1.000
_cell.angle_alpha   90.00
_cell.angle_beta   90.00
_cell.angle_gamma   90.00
#
_symmetry.space_group_name_H-M   'P 1'
#
loop_
_entity.id
_entity.type
_entity.pdbx_description
1 polymer ?
#
loop_
_entity_poly.entity_id
_entity_poly.type
_entity_poly.pdbx_seq_one_letter_code
_entity_poly.pdbx_strand_id
1 'polypeptide(L)'
;EDAGVPVDEAGRQLLRRELFSVLKSLTPREERVIALRFGLEDGRAHTLEELGKEFNVTRERVRQIEAKALRKLRHPSRAKRLRDYLDE
;
A
#
# COMPACT_ATOMS: atom_id res chain seq x y z
N GLU A 1 -10.81 13.19 -15.11
CA GLU A 1 -10.48 12.71 -15.05
C GLU A 1 -9.37 12.35 -14.82
N ASP A 2 -9.00 11.52 -14.90
CA ASP A 2 -8.00 11.13 -14.54
C ASP A 2 -6.96 11.07 -15.37
N ALA A 3 -6.21 11.86 -15.39
CA ALA A 3 -5.00 12.10 -16.01
C ALA A 3 -4.36 10.95 -16.63
N GLY A 4 -4.98 10.36 -17.52
CA GLY A 4 -4.38 9.29 -18.27
C GLY A 4 -4.40 7.93 -17.63
N VAL A 5 -5.03 7.80 -16.48
CA VAL A 5 -5.18 6.50 -15.85
C VAL A 5 -6.50 5.91 -16.27
N PRO A 6 -6.48 4.79 -17.02
CA PRO A 6 -7.73 4.16 -17.41
C PRO A 6 -8.54 3.73 -16.21
N VAL A 7 -9.85 3.86 -16.31
CA VAL A 7 -10.72 3.45 -15.21
C VAL A 7 -11.34 2.10 -15.46
N ASP A 8 -11.00 1.45 -16.55
CA ASP A 8 -11.53 0.14 -16.84
C ASP A 8 -10.72 -0.93 -16.11
N GLU A 9 -11.09 -2.18 -16.33
CA GLU A 9 -10.45 -3.27 -15.63
C GLU A 9 -8.96 -3.35 -15.92
N ALA A 10 -8.57 -3.13 -17.16
CA ALA A 10 -7.15 -3.19 -17.52
C ALA A 10 -6.36 -2.12 -16.81
N GLY A 11 -6.93 -0.92 -16.70
CA GLY A 11 -6.25 0.16 -16.00
C GLY A 11 -6.10 -0.11 -14.52
N ARG A 12 -7.13 -0.71 -13.91
CA ARG A 12 -7.05 -1.05 -12.50
C ARG A 12 -6.00 -2.11 -12.24
N GLN A 13 -5.88 -3.08 -13.13
CA GLN A 13 -4.88 -4.11 -12.98
C GLN A 13 -3.47 -3.56 -13.15
N LEU A 14 -3.31 -2.62 -14.06
CA LEU A 14 -2.02 -1.98 -14.27
C LEU A 14 -1.62 -1.19 -13.02
N LEU A 15 -2.56 -0.44 -12.47
CA LEU A 15 -2.31 0.34 -11.26
C LEU A 15 -1.92 -0.57 -10.11
N ARG A 16 -2.65 -1.67 -9.94
CA ARG A 16 -2.34 -2.62 -8.88
C ARG A 16 -0.95 -3.21 -9.06
N ARG A 17 -0.58 -3.51 -10.29
CA ARG A 17 0.74 -4.07 -10.56
C ARG A 17 1.85 -3.08 -10.21
N GLU A 18 1.64 -1.82 -10.54
CA GLU A 18 2.62 -0.79 -10.21
C GLU A 18 2.75 -0.62 -8.70
N LEU A 19 1.64 -0.66 -7.98
CA LEU A 19 1.68 -0.56 -6.54
C LEU A 19 2.44 -1.73 -5.92
N PHE A 20 2.20 -2.94 -6.40
CA PHE A 20 2.92 -4.10 -5.87
C PHE A 20 4.41 -4.00 -6.18
N SER A 21 4.76 -3.48 -7.35
CA SER A 21 6.17 -3.30 -7.69
C SER A 21 6.87 -2.36 -6.71
N VAL A 22 6.18 -1.27 -6.36
CA VAL A 22 6.75 -0.31 -5.40
C VAL A 22 6.81 -0.92 -4.00
N LEU A 23 5.78 -1.68 -3.63
CA LEU A 23 5.73 -2.29 -2.31
C LEU A 23 6.87 -3.27 -2.08
N LYS A 24 7.40 -3.87 -3.13
CA LYS A 24 8.49 -4.82 -2.98
C LYS A 24 9.77 -4.20 -2.44
N SER A 25 9.83 -2.87 -2.38
CA SER A 25 10.97 -2.20 -1.78
C SER A 25 10.90 -2.19 -0.26
N LEU A 26 9.81 -2.66 0.30
CA LEU A 26 9.60 -2.71 1.75
C LEU A 26 10.02 -4.08 2.30
N THR A 27 10.16 -4.15 3.62
CA THR A 27 10.35 -5.46 4.24
C THR A 27 9.09 -6.28 4.06
N PRO A 28 9.18 -7.62 4.16
CA PRO A 28 7.98 -8.45 4.02
C PRO A 28 6.86 -8.07 4.97
N ARG A 29 7.18 -7.72 6.21
CA ARG A 29 6.15 -7.33 7.16
C ARG A 29 5.52 -6.00 6.78
N GLU A 30 6.34 -5.04 6.38
CA GLU A 30 5.83 -3.75 5.95
C GLU A 30 4.93 -3.90 4.72
N GLU A 31 5.37 -4.71 3.78
CA GLU A 31 4.61 -4.93 2.57
C GLU A 31 3.25 -5.55 2.89
N ARG A 32 3.24 -6.54 3.78
CA ARG A 32 2.01 -7.20 4.13
C ARG A 32 1.05 -6.28 4.86
N VAL A 33 1.58 -5.47 5.78
CA VAL A 33 0.73 -4.53 6.50
C VAL A 33 0.08 -3.54 5.53
N ILE A 34 0.86 -3.00 4.62
CA ILE A 34 0.32 -2.04 3.64
C ILE A 34 -0.70 -2.72 2.73
N ALA A 35 -0.37 -3.91 2.25
CA ALA A 35 -1.27 -4.62 1.33
C ALA A 35 -2.62 -4.90 1.98
N LEU A 36 -2.62 -5.33 3.23
CA LEU A 36 -3.86 -5.64 3.92
C LEU A 36 -4.59 -4.37 4.35
N ARG A 37 -3.85 -3.36 4.76
CA ARG A 37 -4.43 -2.11 5.21
C ARG A 37 -5.20 -1.42 4.08
N PHE A 38 -4.70 -1.50 2.88
CA PHE A 38 -5.33 -0.84 1.74
C PHE A 38 -6.13 -1.78 0.85
N GLY A 39 -6.30 -3.02 1.29
CA GLY A 39 -7.14 -3.96 0.55
C GLY A 39 -6.55 -4.43 -0.76
N LEU A 40 -5.24 -4.44 -0.90
CA LEU A 40 -4.59 -4.84 -2.14
C LEU A 40 -4.56 -6.34 -2.33
N GLU A 41 -4.67 -7.10 -1.24
CA GLU A 41 -4.59 -8.54 -1.32
C GLU A 41 -5.94 -9.20 -1.50
N ASP A 42 -6.88 -8.88 -0.63
CA ASP A 42 -8.18 -9.53 -0.65
C ASP A 42 -9.33 -8.57 -0.98
N GLY A 43 -9.00 -7.36 -1.38
CA GLY A 43 -9.99 -6.39 -1.76
C GLY A 43 -10.71 -5.74 -0.59
N ARG A 44 -10.28 -6.03 0.64
CA ARG A 44 -10.93 -5.50 1.84
C ARG A 44 -9.88 -4.80 2.72
N ALA A 45 -10.13 -3.55 3.04
CA ALA A 45 -9.24 -2.80 3.92
C ALA A 45 -9.38 -3.31 5.35
N HIS A 46 -8.26 -3.59 5.98
CA HIS A 46 -8.25 -4.08 7.36
C HIS A 46 -7.95 -2.95 8.32
N THR A 47 -8.53 -3.03 9.53
CA THR A 47 -8.26 -2.04 10.55
C THR A 47 -6.95 -2.33 11.25
N LEU A 48 -6.44 -1.33 11.96
CA LEU A 48 -5.21 -1.53 12.72
C LEU A 48 -5.38 -2.62 13.77
N GLU A 49 -6.57 -2.70 14.36
CA GLU A 49 -6.84 -3.73 15.35
C GLU A 49 -6.82 -5.11 14.75
N GLU A 50 -7.42 -5.25 13.57
CA GLU A 50 -7.43 -6.54 12.90
C GLU A 50 -6.01 -6.99 12.57
N LEU A 51 -5.20 -6.06 12.08
CA LEU A 51 -3.82 -6.38 11.76
C LEU A 51 -3.00 -6.69 12.99
N GLY A 52 -3.28 -6.02 14.10
CA GLY A 52 -2.61 -6.31 15.35
C GLY A 52 -2.84 -7.75 15.77
N LYS A 53 -4.07 -8.22 15.62
CA LYS A 53 -4.39 -9.61 15.97
C LYS A 53 -3.73 -10.57 14.98
N GLU A 54 -3.75 -10.23 13.72
CA GLU A 54 -3.16 -11.08 12.69
C GLU A 54 -1.67 -11.27 12.91
N PHE A 55 -0.96 -10.20 13.24
CA PHE A 55 0.49 -10.25 13.41
C PHE A 55 0.92 -10.43 14.87
N ASN A 56 -0.06 -10.54 15.76
CA ASN A 56 0.20 -10.75 17.18
C ASN A 56 1.04 -9.62 17.77
N VAL A 57 0.66 -8.40 17.47
CA VAL A 57 1.28 -7.19 18.00
C VAL A 57 0.18 -6.22 18.36
N THR A 58 0.56 -5.13 19.04
CA THR A 58 -0.42 -4.14 19.44
C THR A 58 -0.86 -3.30 18.25
N ARG A 59 -2.02 -2.66 18.41
CA ARG A 59 -2.52 -1.72 17.41
C ARG A 59 -1.50 -0.62 17.16
N GLU A 60 -0.89 -0.13 18.22
CA GLU A 60 0.11 0.93 18.09
C GLU A 60 1.33 0.47 17.31
N ARG A 61 1.72 -0.80 17.50
CA ARG A 61 2.86 -1.32 16.75
C ARG A 61 2.53 -1.37 15.26
N VAL A 62 1.30 -1.79 14.93
CA VAL A 62 0.89 -1.79 13.52
C VAL A 62 0.95 -0.38 12.95
N ARG A 63 0.46 0.61 13.73
CA ARG A 63 0.49 1.98 13.28
C ARG A 63 1.92 2.44 12.98
N GLN A 64 2.87 2.05 13.84
CA GLN A 64 4.26 2.39 13.64
C GLN A 64 4.83 1.75 12.38
N ILE A 65 4.48 0.48 12.17
CA ILE A 65 4.95 -0.23 10.97
C ILE A 65 4.39 0.44 9.72
N GLU A 66 3.11 0.78 9.75
CA GLU A 66 2.49 1.45 8.62
C GLU A 66 3.14 2.80 8.35
N ALA A 67 3.38 3.58 9.39
CA ALA A 67 3.99 4.89 9.23
C ALA A 67 5.39 4.78 8.63
N LYS A 68 6.15 3.81 9.08
CA LYS A 68 7.50 3.61 8.55
C LYS A 68 7.46 3.17 7.10
N ALA A 69 6.52 2.29 6.76
CA ALA A 69 6.37 1.84 5.39
C ALA A 69 6.01 3.00 4.48
N LEU A 70 5.07 3.84 4.92
CA LEU A 70 4.66 4.98 4.11
C LEU A 70 5.79 5.97 3.92
N ARG A 71 6.64 6.16 4.93
CA ARG A 71 7.80 7.02 4.77
C ARG A 71 8.74 6.48 3.70
N LYS A 72 8.93 5.17 3.67
CA LYS A 72 9.77 4.56 2.63
C LYS A 72 9.17 4.77 1.25
N LEU A 73 7.86 4.64 1.15
CA LEU A 73 7.19 4.81 -0.13
C LEU A 73 7.22 6.26 -0.60
N ARG A 74 7.38 7.19 0.32
CA ARG A 74 7.48 8.61 -0.03
C ARG A 74 8.89 9.04 -0.41
N HIS A 75 9.84 8.12 -0.33
CA HIS A 75 11.20 8.45 -0.74
C HIS A 75 11.18 8.86 -2.22
N PRO A 76 11.93 9.92 -2.59
CA PRO A 76 11.85 10.47 -3.94
C PRO A 76 12.03 9.44 -5.05
N SER A 77 12.88 8.46 -4.86
CA SER A 77 13.13 7.47 -5.91
C SER A 77 11.94 6.54 -6.12
N ARG A 78 11.00 6.49 -5.18
CA ARG A 78 9.83 5.62 -5.29
C ARG A 78 8.54 6.42 -5.35
N ALA A 79 8.50 7.53 -4.63
CA ALA A 79 7.26 8.27 -4.44
C ALA A 79 6.72 8.86 -5.73
N LYS A 80 7.59 9.13 -6.68
CA LYS A 80 7.13 9.74 -7.92
C LYS A 80 6.11 8.85 -8.62
N ARG A 81 6.42 7.58 -8.77
CA ARG A 81 5.53 6.66 -9.45
C ARG A 81 4.24 6.46 -8.66
N LEU A 82 4.37 6.30 -7.35
CA LEU A 82 3.21 6.09 -6.52
C LEU A 82 2.31 7.32 -6.51
N ARG A 83 2.91 8.50 -6.46
CA ARG A 83 2.15 9.74 -6.43
C ARG A 83 1.34 9.94 -7.69
N ASP A 84 1.91 9.54 -8.83
CA ASP A 84 1.21 9.68 -10.10
C ASP A 84 -0.13 8.97 -10.09
N TYR A 85 -0.27 7.95 -9.27
CA TYR A 85 -1.50 7.18 -9.20
C TYR A 85 -2.37 7.56 -8.01
N LEU A 86 -1.76 7.89 -6.88
CA LEU A 86 -2.54 8.13 -5.66
C LEU A 86 -2.98 9.56 -5.48
N ASP A 87 -2.21 10.49 -6.00
CA ASP A 87 -2.52 11.90 -5.85
C ASP A 87 -3.31 12.46 -7.01
N GLU A 88 -3.63 11.60 -7.93
CA GLU A 88 -4.41 12.05 -9.08
C GLU A 88 -5.82 12.41 -8.72
#